data_cf16cecc9fbdd8686314b3a5847eb554
#
_entry.id   cf16cecc9fbdd8686314b3a5847eb554
#
_cell.length_a   1.000
_cell.length_b   1.000
_cell.length_c   1.000
_cell.angle_alpha   90.00
_cell.angle_beta   90.00
_cell.angle_gamma   90.00
#
_symmetry.space_group_name_H-M   'P 1'
#
loop_
_entity.id
_entity.type
_entity.pdbx_description
1 polymer ?
#
loop_
_entity_poly.entity_id
_entity_poly.type
_entity_poly.pdbx_seq_one_letter_code
_entity_poly.pdbx_strand_id
1 'polypeptide(L)'
;KGIVTPSQHRVHHAINKEYLDKNLGQIFIFWDKLFGTFQEELPDVKPVYGITRPSQTWNPIRINFQHLWLLTKDALRTKSWWDKIRIWFMPTGWRPADVAAKYPVYKIEDVYHFEKYRSPESKLLLVWSWVQLVLLLLLVSYLFGNIAAIGKPFIFLYGAFVFLFVYAFTELMDGSKYAIVWDVIKNIIGIIIVFLLGDWFGADKISSVISYVLLVYFAISTFVAIWILKYATGKIKVEI
;
A
#
# COMPACT_ATOMS: atom_id res chain seq x y z
N LYS A 1 10.15 29.29 -17.03
CA LYS A 1 9.82 28.86 -15.65
C LYS A 1 10.74 27.68 -15.32
N GLY A 2 11.39 27.70 -14.14
CA GLY A 2 12.36 26.66 -13.75
C GLY A 2 11.76 25.57 -12.84
N ILE A 3 10.59 25.83 -12.25
CA ILE A 3 9.92 24.97 -11.28
C ILE A 3 8.65 24.36 -11.90
N VAL A 4 8.37 23.12 -11.56
CA VAL A 4 7.18 22.38 -11.96
C VAL A 4 5.91 23.06 -11.41
N THR A 5 4.92 23.26 -12.27
CA THR A 5 3.61 23.81 -11.92
C THR A 5 2.62 22.68 -11.62
N PRO A 6 1.47 22.97 -10.95
CA PRO A 6 0.42 21.97 -10.75
C PRO A 6 -0.08 21.30 -12.04
N SER A 7 -0.15 22.05 -13.15
CA SER A 7 -0.51 21.51 -14.48
C SER A 7 0.50 20.46 -14.96
N GLN A 8 1.80 20.77 -14.89
CA GLN A 8 2.86 19.84 -15.27
C GLN A 8 2.90 18.60 -14.36
N HIS A 9 2.55 18.75 -13.08
CA HIS A 9 2.43 17.64 -12.13
C HIS A 9 1.23 16.73 -12.46
N ARG A 10 0.11 17.31 -12.92
CA ARG A 10 -1.04 16.51 -13.43
C ARG A 10 -0.63 15.64 -14.62
N VAL A 11 0.13 16.21 -15.56
CA VAL A 11 0.68 15.46 -16.71
C VAL A 11 1.58 14.32 -16.25
N HIS A 12 2.46 14.55 -15.27
CA HIS A 12 3.32 13.51 -14.70
C HIS A 12 2.54 12.30 -14.15
N HIS A 13 1.38 12.54 -13.53
CA HIS A 13 0.55 11.47 -12.98
C HIS A 13 -0.43 10.83 -13.98
N ALA A 14 -0.44 11.28 -15.22
CA ALA A 14 -1.36 10.79 -16.23
C ALA A 14 -0.80 9.59 -17.02
N ILE A 15 -1.69 8.68 -17.38
CA ILE A 15 -1.37 7.44 -18.10
C ILE A 15 -1.84 7.45 -19.57
N ASN A 16 -2.51 8.51 -20.01
CA ASN A 16 -2.86 8.64 -21.41
C ASN A 16 -1.59 8.77 -22.28
N LYS A 17 -1.69 8.33 -23.50
CA LYS A 17 -0.55 8.23 -24.45
C LYS A 17 0.21 9.54 -24.61
N GLU A 18 -0.49 10.67 -24.61
CA GLU A 18 0.04 12.01 -24.77
C GLU A 18 0.92 12.45 -23.59
N TYR A 19 0.67 11.89 -22.41
CA TYR A 19 1.30 12.28 -21.14
C TYR A 19 2.20 11.22 -20.55
N LEU A 20 2.18 10.00 -21.10
CA LEU A 20 2.96 8.89 -20.58
C LEU A 20 4.47 9.19 -20.62
N ASP A 21 5.15 8.93 -19.51
CA ASP A 21 6.59 9.17 -19.33
C ASP A 21 7.01 10.62 -19.57
N LYS A 22 6.15 11.58 -19.23
CA LYS A 22 6.43 13.02 -19.31
C LYS A 22 6.63 13.67 -17.94
N ASN A 23 7.32 14.81 -17.93
CA ASN A 23 7.56 15.65 -16.76
C ASN A 23 8.17 14.92 -15.56
N LEU A 24 9.24 14.15 -15.80
CA LEU A 24 9.89 13.29 -14.79
C LEU A 24 10.83 14.07 -13.85
N GLY A 25 11.14 15.33 -14.15
CA GLY A 25 12.11 16.17 -13.42
C GLY A 25 11.67 16.65 -12.05
N GLN A 26 10.54 16.18 -11.52
CA GLN A 26 9.97 16.48 -10.20
C GLN A 26 9.89 17.98 -9.89
N ILE A 27 10.87 18.56 -9.19
CA ILE A 27 10.86 19.99 -8.80
C ILE A 27 11.30 20.90 -9.95
N PHE A 28 12.28 20.46 -10.75
CA PHE A 28 12.93 21.29 -11.75
C PHE A 28 12.59 20.88 -13.17
N ILE A 29 11.68 21.61 -13.80
CA ILE A 29 11.20 21.34 -15.17
C ILE A 29 12.27 21.48 -16.25
N PHE A 30 13.39 22.15 -15.96
CA PHE A 30 14.47 22.29 -16.93
C PHE A 30 15.11 20.94 -17.31
N TRP A 31 15.07 19.95 -16.42
CA TRP A 31 15.52 18.59 -16.75
C TRP A 31 14.67 17.96 -17.85
N ASP A 32 13.35 18.12 -17.76
CA ASP A 32 12.45 17.59 -18.76
C ASP A 32 12.67 18.26 -20.14
N LYS A 33 12.97 19.57 -20.16
CA LYS A 33 13.29 20.27 -21.39
C LYS A 33 14.64 19.83 -21.96
N LEU A 34 15.62 19.57 -21.11
CA LEU A 34 16.94 19.11 -21.52
C LEU A 34 16.90 17.69 -22.10
N PHE A 35 16.11 16.80 -21.49
CA PHE A 35 16.01 15.39 -21.89
C PHE A 35 14.83 15.10 -22.84
N GLY A 36 14.05 16.11 -23.26
CA GLY A 36 12.94 15.94 -24.21
C GLY A 36 11.70 15.25 -23.62
N THR A 37 11.58 15.20 -22.29
CA THR A 37 10.42 14.64 -21.60
C THR A 37 9.37 15.69 -21.23
N PHE A 38 9.60 16.95 -21.56
CA PHE A 38 8.69 18.05 -21.26
C PHE A 38 7.40 17.97 -22.09
N GLN A 39 6.26 18.08 -21.39
CA GLN A 39 4.94 18.16 -22.00
C GLN A 39 4.06 19.13 -21.21
N GLU A 40 3.44 20.08 -21.91
CA GLU A 40 2.38 20.91 -21.34
C GLU A 40 1.06 20.15 -21.35
N GLU A 41 0.20 20.48 -20.39
CA GLU A 41 -1.18 19.96 -20.35
C GLU A 41 -1.94 20.51 -21.56
N LEU A 42 -2.46 19.62 -22.39
CA LEU A 42 -3.20 19.97 -23.60
C LEU A 42 -4.62 20.39 -23.26
N PRO A 43 -5.17 21.47 -23.87
CA PRO A 43 -6.50 21.96 -23.54
C PRO A 43 -7.61 20.93 -23.73
N ASP A 44 -7.49 20.10 -24.76
CA ASP A 44 -8.54 19.16 -25.19
C ASP A 44 -8.30 17.73 -24.69
N VAL A 45 -7.19 17.46 -23.98
CA VAL A 45 -6.83 16.13 -23.49
C VAL A 45 -6.78 16.15 -21.97
N LYS A 46 -7.84 15.67 -21.33
CA LYS A 46 -7.89 15.58 -19.85
C LYS A 46 -6.94 14.49 -19.35
N PRO A 47 -6.11 14.79 -18.32
CA PRO A 47 -5.28 13.79 -17.69
C PRO A 47 -6.11 12.65 -17.05
N VAL A 48 -5.78 11.40 -17.38
CA VAL A 48 -6.32 10.22 -16.74
C VAL A 48 -5.28 9.69 -15.76
N TYR A 49 -5.55 9.83 -14.46
CA TYR A 49 -4.60 9.50 -13.41
C TYR A 49 -4.54 8.01 -13.11
N GLY A 50 -3.32 7.50 -12.94
CA GLY A 50 -3.11 6.11 -12.57
C GLY A 50 -1.69 5.65 -12.84
N ILE A 51 -1.54 4.33 -12.91
CA ILE A 51 -0.35 3.64 -13.39
C ILE A 51 -0.79 2.59 -14.41
N THR A 52 -0.01 2.37 -15.45
CA THR A 52 -0.35 1.44 -16.54
C THR A 52 -0.51 -0.01 -16.05
N ARG A 53 0.06 -0.33 -14.90
CA ARG A 53 -0.07 -1.61 -14.22
C ARG A 53 -0.59 -1.37 -12.79
N PRO A 54 -1.90 -1.33 -12.56
CA PRO A 54 -2.47 -1.07 -11.25
C PRO A 54 -2.10 -2.15 -10.24
N SER A 55 -1.85 -1.72 -9.01
CA SER A 55 -1.45 -2.61 -7.91
C SER A 55 -2.60 -3.50 -7.41
N GLN A 56 -3.84 -3.06 -7.58
CA GLN A 56 -5.06 -3.76 -7.16
C GLN A 56 -5.02 -4.23 -5.69
N THR A 57 -4.49 -3.41 -4.81
CA THR A 57 -4.38 -3.69 -3.38
C THR A 57 -4.18 -2.40 -2.60
N TRP A 58 -4.63 -2.34 -1.36
CA TRP A 58 -4.31 -1.30 -0.38
C TRP A 58 -3.08 -1.66 0.48
N ASN A 59 -2.58 -2.89 0.36
CA ASN A 59 -1.46 -3.37 1.15
C ASN A 59 -0.15 -2.65 0.76
N PRO A 60 0.46 -1.87 1.68
CA PRO A 60 1.64 -1.06 1.37
C PRO A 60 2.86 -1.89 0.98
N ILE A 61 3.01 -3.11 1.50
CA ILE A 61 4.11 -4.00 1.11
C ILE A 61 3.91 -4.44 -0.33
N ARG A 62 2.70 -4.89 -0.70
CA ARG A 62 2.41 -5.30 -2.07
C ARG A 62 2.62 -4.15 -3.04
N ILE A 63 2.11 -2.94 -2.71
CA ILE A 63 2.28 -1.75 -3.55
C ILE A 63 3.76 -1.46 -3.80
N ASN A 64 4.58 -1.43 -2.75
CA ASN A 64 5.99 -1.07 -2.85
C ASN A 64 6.87 -2.17 -3.45
N PHE A 65 6.57 -3.44 -3.19
CA PHE A 65 7.43 -4.56 -3.58
C PHE A 65 6.93 -5.35 -4.78
N GLN A 66 5.74 -5.06 -5.34
CA GLN A 66 5.19 -5.82 -6.47
C GLN A 66 6.10 -5.82 -7.71
N HIS A 67 6.79 -4.71 -7.98
CA HIS A 67 7.72 -4.63 -9.12
C HIS A 67 8.97 -5.46 -8.86
N LEU A 68 9.60 -5.30 -7.71
CA LEU A 68 10.74 -6.10 -7.29
C LEU A 68 10.40 -7.60 -7.30
N TRP A 69 9.22 -7.96 -6.82
CA TRP A 69 8.73 -9.34 -6.83
C TRP A 69 8.53 -9.88 -8.25
N LEU A 70 8.03 -9.04 -9.18
CA LEU A 70 7.95 -9.41 -10.58
C LEU A 70 9.34 -9.68 -11.18
N LEU A 71 10.29 -8.75 -11.00
CA LEU A 71 11.66 -8.90 -11.47
C LEU A 71 12.31 -10.18 -10.94
N THR A 72 12.15 -10.46 -9.64
CA THR A 72 12.65 -11.68 -9.00
C THR A 72 12.05 -12.93 -9.64
N LYS A 73 10.72 -12.98 -9.81
CA LYS A 73 10.05 -14.11 -10.47
C LYS A 73 10.52 -14.28 -11.91
N ASP A 74 10.67 -13.21 -12.66
CA ASP A 74 11.11 -13.26 -14.04
C ASP A 74 12.56 -13.70 -14.16
N ALA A 75 13.44 -13.23 -13.28
CA ALA A 75 14.83 -13.70 -13.20
C ALA A 75 14.93 -15.20 -12.87
N LEU A 76 14.08 -15.70 -11.99
CA LEU A 76 14.05 -17.14 -11.66
C LEU A 76 13.49 -17.99 -12.80
N ARG A 77 12.50 -17.49 -13.55
CA ARG A 77 11.77 -18.22 -14.59
C ARG A 77 12.47 -18.28 -15.93
N THR A 78 13.24 -17.23 -16.29
CA THR A 78 13.94 -17.21 -17.59
C THR A 78 14.96 -18.32 -17.70
N LYS A 79 15.07 -18.92 -18.88
CA LYS A 79 16.11 -19.92 -19.20
C LYS A 79 17.46 -19.28 -19.50
N SER A 80 17.48 -18.00 -19.88
CA SER A 80 18.70 -17.28 -20.23
C SER A 80 19.44 -16.80 -18.98
N TRP A 81 20.65 -17.32 -18.75
CA TRP A 81 21.53 -16.87 -17.66
C TRP A 81 21.88 -15.39 -17.79
N TRP A 82 22.04 -14.89 -19.01
CA TRP A 82 22.30 -13.48 -19.25
C TRP A 82 21.11 -12.62 -18.81
N ASP A 83 19.88 -13.05 -19.09
CA ASP A 83 18.68 -12.32 -18.72
C ASP A 83 18.42 -12.31 -17.20
N LYS A 84 18.87 -13.35 -16.47
CA LYS A 84 18.82 -13.38 -14.99
C LYS A 84 19.61 -12.24 -14.35
N ILE A 85 20.71 -11.85 -15.01
CA ILE A 85 21.59 -10.77 -14.51
C ILE A 85 21.13 -9.41 -15.03
N ARG A 86 20.94 -9.28 -16.35
CA ARG A 86 20.66 -7.96 -16.95
C ARG A 86 19.29 -7.40 -16.59
N ILE A 87 18.29 -8.22 -16.20
CA ILE A 87 16.94 -7.74 -15.82
C ILE A 87 16.97 -6.65 -14.74
N TRP A 88 17.97 -6.68 -13.87
CA TRP A 88 18.12 -5.69 -12.79
C TRP A 88 18.62 -4.33 -13.26
N PHE A 89 19.12 -4.24 -14.48
CA PHE A 89 19.73 -3.04 -15.07
C PHE A 89 18.98 -2.56 -16.31
N MET A 90 17.95 -3.28 -16.74
CA MET A 90 17.17 -2.94 -17.91
C MET A 90 16.13 -1.85 -17.59
N PRO A 91 15.68 -1.08 -18.61
CA PRO A 91 14.63 -0.08 -18.43
C PRO A 91 13.36 -0.65 -17.80
N THR A 92 12.65 0.15 -17.04
CA THR A 92 11.38 -0.24 -16.39
C THR A 92 10.39 -0.82 -17.41
N GLY A 93 9.84 -1.99 -17.08
CA GLY A 93 8.91 -2.69 -17.96
C GLY A 93 9.55 -3.68 -18.93
N TRP A 94 10.88 -3.71 -19.03
CA TRP A 94 11.57 -4.75 -19.79
C TRP A 94 11.44 -6.11 -19.09
N ARG A 95 11.24 -7.16 -19.89
CA ARG A 95 11.12 -8.56 -19.41
C ARG A 95 11.79 -9.50 -20.39
N PRO A 96 12.40 -10.62 -19.93
CA PRO A 96 12.90 -11.66 -20.82
C PRO A 96 11.80 -12.16 -21.77
N ALA A 97 12.10 -12.31 -23.05
CA ALA A 97 11.11 -12.65 -24.07
C ALA A 97 10.38 -13.97 -23.81
N ASP A 98 11.11 -14.99 -23.34
CA ASP A 98 10.57 -16.31 -22.98
C ASP A 98 9.58 -16.25 -21.80
N VAL A 99 9.85 -15.36 -20.83
CA VAL A 99 9.00 -15.17 -19.66
C VAL A 99 7.81 -14.26 -20.01
N ALA A 100 8.04 -13.20 -20.77
CA ALA A 100 6.98 -12.28 -21.18
C ALA A 100 5.88 -12.98 -21.99
N ALA A 101 6.27 -13.88 -22.90
CA ALA A 101 5.35 -14.67 -23.71
C ALA A 101 4.56 -15.69 -22.86
N LYS A 102 5.21 -16.37 -21.92
CA LYS A 102 4.58 -17.43 -21.12
C LYS A 102 3.77 -16.91 -19.92
N TYR A 103 4.17 -15.76 -19.36
CA TYR A 103 3.57 -15.16 -18.18
C TYR A 103 3.22 -13.70 -18.44
N PRO A 104 2.18 -13.43 -19.25
CA PRO A 104 1.74 -12.05 -19.53
C PRO A 104 1.38 -11.34 -18.23
N VAL A 105 1.66 -10.04 -18.18
CA VAL A 105 1.32 -9.18 -17.05
C VAL A 105 0.20 -8.26 -17.49
N TYR A 106 -0.85 -8.18 -16.67
CA TYR A 106 -1.96 -7.28 -16.91
C TYR A 106 -1.46 -5.83 -17.00
N LYS A 107 -1.85 -5.14 -18.07
CA LYS A 107 -1.70 -3.70 -18.27
C LYS A 107 -3.04 -3.13 -18.70
N ILE A 108 -3.30 -1.90 -18.33
CA ILE A 108 -4.48 -1.18 -18.82
C ILE A 108 -4.29 -0.93 -20.32
N GLU A 109 -5.19 -1.47 -21.14
CA GLU A 109 -5.18 -1.28 -22.60
C GLU A 109 -5.97 -0.01 -22.97
N ASP A 110 -7.17 0.15 -22.43
CA ASP A 110 -7.99 1.35 -22.60
C ASP A 110 -7.93 2.21 -21.33
N VAL A 111 -7.14 3.29 -21.40
CA VAL A 111 -6.95 4.20 -20.28
C VAL A 111 -8.18 5.06 -19.96
N TYR A 112 -9.13 5.17 -20.88
CA TYR A 112 -10.33 5.97 -20.70
C TYR A 112 -11.51 5.18 -20.10
N HIS A 113 -11.50 3.84 -20.21
CA HIS A 113 -12.61 2.98 -19.79
C HIS A 113 -12.17 1.85 -18.84
N PHE A 114 -11.11 2.03 -18.06
CA PHE A 114 -10.71 1.03 -17.07
C PHE A 114 -11.38 1.25 -15.71
N GLU A 115 -11.66 0.18 -15.01
CA GLU A 115 -12.17 0.23 -13.63
C GLU A 115 -11.01 0.40 -12.65
N LYS A 116 -11.10 1.43 -11.80
CA LYS A 116 -10.19 1.61 -10.67
C LYS A 116 -10.46 0.55 -9.60
N TYR A 117 -9.40 0.10 -8.95
CA TYR A 117 -9.51 -0.83 -7.83
C TYR A 117 -10.41 -0.25 -6.72
N ARG A 118 -11.31 -1.07 -6.23
CA ARG A 118 -12.22 -0.75 -5.11
C ARG A 118 -12.16 -1.86 -4.08
N SER A 119 -12.25 -1.47 -2.80
CA SER A 119 -12.54 -2.43 -1.73
C SER A 119 -13.92 -3.06 -1.91
N PRO A 120 -14.15 -4.24 -1.30
CA PRO A 120 -15.50 -4.81 -1.23
C PRO A 120 -16.53 -3.80 -0.70
N GLU A 121 -17.66 -3.68 -1.39
CA GLU A 121 -18.71 -2.74 -1.00
C GLU A 121 -19.49 -3.27 0.22
N SER A 122 -19.11 -2.82 1.42
CA SER A 122 -19.80 -3.14 2.66
C SER A 122 -19.77 -1.95 3.61
N LYS A 123 -20.94 -1.54 4.10
CA LYS A 123 -21.06 -0.48 5.11
C LYS A 123 -20.32 -0.84 6.39
N LEU A 124 -20.35 -2.11 6.80
CA LEU A 124 -19.65 -2.57 8.00
C LEU A 124 -18.14 -2.51 7.80
N LEU A 125 -17.62 -2.96 6.65
CA LEU A 125 -16.19 -2.81 6.32
C LEU A 125 -15.78 -1.34 6.31
N LEU A 126 -16.58 -0.46 5.74
CA LEU A 126 -16.29 0.98 5.71
C LEU A 126 -16.20 1.56 7.13
N VAL A 127 -17.21 1.32 7.97
CA VAL A 127 -17.22 1.82 9.35
C VAL A 127 -16.05 1.25 10.15
N TRP A 128 -15.80 -0.05 10.04
CA TRP A 128 -14.70 -0.70 10.74
C TRP A 128 -13.32 -0.19 10.26
N SER A 129 -13.19 0.08 8.97
CA SER A 129 -11.97 0.69 8.41
C SER A 129 -11.72 2.07 8.99
N TRP A 130 -12.76 2.89 9.17
CA TRP A 130 -12.62 4.18 9.85
C TRP A 130 -12.22 4.03 11.31
N VAL A 131 -12.81 3.08 12.05
CA VAL A 131 -12.42 2.81 13.45
C VAL A 131 -10.94 2.43 13.52
N GLN A 132 -10.48 1.52 12.66
CA GLN A 132 -9.08 1.10 12.62
C GLN A 132 -8.14 2.24 12.22
N LEU A 133 -8.52 3.06 11.25
CA LEU A 133 -7.72 4.22 10.81
C LEU A 133 -7.57 5.24 11.94
N VAL A 134 -8.67 5.60 12.62
CA VAL A 134 -8.62 6.54 13.75
C VAL A 134 -7.75 5.98 14.87
N LEU A 135 -7.93 4.72 15.23
CA LEU A 135 -7.09 4.08 16.26
C LEU A 135 -5.61 4.08 15.87
N LEU A 136 -5.30 3.74 14.61
CA LEU A 136 -3.94 3.78 14.10
C LEU A 136 -3.33 5.18 14.17
N LEU A 137 -4.08 6.22 13.80
CA LEU A 137 -3.62 7.60 13.89
C LEU A 137 -3.34 8.01 15.34
N LEU A 138 -4.18 7.59 16.29
CA LEU A 138 -3.95 7.81 17.73
C LEU A 138 -2.69 7.09 18.21
N LEU A 139 -2.48 5.83 17.82
CA LEU A 139 -1.28 5.07 18.17
C LEU A 139 -0.02 5.72 17.60
N VAL A 140 -0.05 6.15 16.33
CA VAL A 140 1.09 6.84 15.69
C VAL A 140 1.37 8.18 16.36
N SER A 141 0.33 8.96 16.67
CA SER A 141 0.46 10.25 17.37
C SER A 141 1.05 10.07 18.77
N TYR A 142 0.61 9.03 19.51
CA TYR A 142 1.16 8.68 20.80
C TYR A 142 2.65 8.31 20.70
N LEU A 143 3.03 7.46 19.72
CA LEU A 143 4.43 7.11 19.47
C LEU A 143 5.29 8.35 19.25
N PHE A 144 4.89 9.24 18.34
CA PHE A 144 5.68 10.44 18.03
C PHE A 144 5.75 11.42 19.20
N GLY A 145 4.67 11.59 19.95
CA GLY A 145 4.64 12.45 21.13
C GLY A 145 5.48 11.93 22.30
N ASN A 146 5.77 10.61 22.33
CA ASN A 146 6.43 9.97 23.48
C ASN A 146 7.71 9.21 23.11
N ILE A 147 8.34 9.47 21.94
CA ILE A 147 9.53 8.76 21.46
C ILE A 147 10.64 8.72 22.53
N ALA A 148 10.91 9.84 23.19
CA ALA A 148 11.98 9.94 24.19
C ALA A 148 11.63 9.12 25.46
N ALA A 149 10.38 9.12 25.88
CA ALA A 149 9.92 8.41 27.08
C ALA A 149 9.84 6.89 26.86
N ILE A 150 9.42 6.46 25.66
CA ILE A 150 9.38 5.05 25.26
C ILE A 150 10.79 4.48 25.15
N GLY A 151 11.72 5.24 24.53
CA GLY A 151 13.13 4.89 24.45
C GLY A 151 13.45 3.66 23.60
N LYS A 152 14.75 3.38 23.42
CA LYS A 152 15.22 2.16 22.75
C LYS A 152 15.29 1.00 23.75
N PRO A 153 14.98 -0.24 23.36
CA PRO A 153 14.57 -0.70 22.01
C PRO A 153 13.08 -0.59 21.72
N PHE A 154 12.26 -0.14 22.67
CA PHE A 154 10.80 -0.21 22.61
C PHE A 154 10.16 0.62 21.48
N ILE A 155 10.80 1.72 21.03
CA ILE A 155 10.34 2.47 19.86
C ILE A 155 10.31 1.61 18.57
N PHE A 156 11.27 0.67 18.44
CA PHE A 156 11.30 -0.24 17.29
C PHE A 156 10.24 -1.32 17.39
N LEU A 157 9.98 -1.84 18.60
CA LEU A 157 8.89 -2.78 18.85
C LEU A 157 7.53 -2.12 18.54
N TYR A 158 7.35 -0.88 19.01
CA TYR A 158 6.14 -0.10 18.73
C TYR A 158 5.98 0.13 17.22
N GLY A 159 7.02 0.58 16.53
CA GLY A 159 7.01 0.80 15.08
C GLY A 159 6.69 -0.48 14.30
N ALA A 160 7.26 -1.61 14.71
CA ALA A 160 6.94 -2.92 14.12
C ALA A 160 5.47 -3.30 14.33
N PHE A 161 4.91 -3.00 15.52
CA PHE A 161 3.48 -3.22 15.79
C PHE A 161 2.59 -2.31 14.89
N VAL A 162 2.93 -1.02 14.76
CA VAL A 162 2.22 -0.11 13.85
C VAL A 162 2.24 -0.65 12.42
N PHE A 163 3.39 -1.12 11.96
CA PHE A 163 3.52 -1.72 10.64
C PHE A 163 2.65 -2.97 10.47
N LEU A 164 2.63 -3.87 11.46
CA LEU A 164 1.76 -5.04 11.49
C LEU A 164 0.27 -4.65 11.49
N PHE A 165 -0.08 -3.59 12.24
CA PHE A 165 -1.44 -3.07 12.29
C PHE A 165 -1.89 -2.59 10.90
N VAL A 166 -1.05 -1.78 10.21
CA VAL A 166 -1.33 -1.31 8.84
C VAL A 166 -1.49 -2.49 7.90
N TYR A 167 -0.62 -3.50 8.01
CA TYR A 167 -0.69 -4.69 7.17
C TYR A 167 -2.00 -5.46 7.37
N ALA A 168 -2.38 -5.77 8.60
CA ALA A 168 -3.61 -6.48 8.92
C ALA A 168 -4.87 -5.70 8.48
N PHE A 169 -4.87 -4.39 8.74
CA PHE A 169 -5.93 -3.47 8.34
C PHE A 169 -6.14 -3.46 6.82
N THR A 170 -5.08 -3.32 6.06
CA THR A 170 -5.16 -3.25 4.59
C THR A 170 -5.49 -4.60 3.95
N GLU A 171 -5.05 -5.72 4.52
CA GLU A 171 -5.50 -7.06 4.10
C GLU A 171 -7.02 -7.24 4.28
N LEU A 172 -7.59 -6.67 5.36
CA LEU A 172 -9.04 -6.69 5.57
C LEU A 172 -9.76 -5.80 4.54
N MET A 173 -9.22 -4.61 4.23
CA MET A 173 -9.75 -3.73 3.19
C MET A 173 -9.74 -4.38 1.81
N ASP A 174 -8.76 -5.22 1.52
CA ASP A 174 -8.65 -5.98 0.26
C ASP A 174 -9.58 -7.20 0.23
N GLY A 175 -10.25 -7.55 1.33
CA GLY A 175 -11.03 -8.79 1.43
C GLY A 175 -10.16 -10.05 1.31
N SER A 176 -8.88 -9.95 1.67
CA SER A 176 -7.91 -11.04 1.53
C SER A 176 -8.29 -12.26 2.36
N LYS A 177 -8.10 -13.46 1.81
CA LYS A 177 -8.26 -14.73 2.56
C LYS A 177 -7.33 -14.85 3.77
N TYR A 178 -6.26 -14.08 3.81
CA TYR A 178 -5.31 -14.05 4.93
C TYR A 178 -5.60 -12.96 5.95
N ALA A 179 -6.61 -12.11 5.73
CA ALA A 179 -6.92 -10.98 6.61
C ALA A 179 -7.17 -11.41 8.06
N ILE A 180 -7.91 -12.51 8.28
CA ILE A 180 -8.16 -13.05 9.64
C ILE A 180 -6.85 -13.45 10.31
N VAL A 181 -5.96 -14.13 9.60
CA VAL A 181 -4.68 -14.60 10.15
C VAL A 181 -3.84 -13.41 10.61
N TRP A 182 -3.74 -12.36 9.80
CA TRP A 182 -2.98 -11.17 10.15
C TRP A 182 -3.62 -10.37 11.28
N ASP A 183 -4.96 -10.31 11.31
CA ASP A 183 -5.68 -9.65 12.40
C ASP A 183 -5.47 -10.40 13.74
N VAL A 184 -5.54 -11.73 13.76
CA VAL A 184 -5.24 -12.57 14.92
C VAL A 184 -3.80 -12.34 15.42
N ILE A 185 -2.82 -12.37 14.50
CA ILE A 185 -1.41 -12.15 14.87
C ILE A 185 -1.23 -10.76 15.50
N LYS A 186 -1.81 -9.72 14.88
CA LYS A 186 -1.80 -8.35 15.41
C LYS A 186 -2.38 -8.29 16.83
N ASN A 187 -3.55 -8.89 17.02
CA ASN A 187 -4.25 -8.84 18.30
C ASN A 187 -3.49 -9.60 19.40
N ILE A 188 -2.98 -10.79 19.10
CA ILE A 188 -2.16 -11.57 20.05
C ILE A 188 -0.90 -10.77 20.44
N ILE A 189 -0.19 -10.20 19.47
CA ILE A 189 1.01 -9.41 19.75
C ILE A 189 0.66 -8.16 20.57
N GLY A 190 -0.44 -7.45 20.25
CA GLY A 190 -0.90 -6.31 21.02
C GLY A 190 -1.23 -6.65 22.47
N ILE A 191 -1.93 -7.77 22.70
CA ILE A 191 -2.23 -8.28 24.04
C ILE A 191 -0.94 -8.63 24.79
N ILE A 192 -0.04 -9.36 24.16
CA ILE A 192 1.25 -9.75 24.75
C ILE A 192 2.05 -8.50 25.17
N ILE A 193 2.11 -7.46 24.33
CA ILE A 193 2.80 -6.22 24.64
C ILE A 193 2.24 -5.58 25.90
N VAL A 194 0.91 -5.43 26.01
CA VAL A 194 0.28 -4.85 27.19
C VAL A 194 0.58 -5.67 28.46
N PHE A 195 0.51 -7.00 28.39
CA PHE A 195 0.80 -7.85 29.55
C PHE A 195 2.28 -7.85 29.95
N LEU A 196 3.21 -7.83 28.99
CA LEU A 196 4.65 -7.84 29.30
C LEU A 196 5.16 -6.50 29.81
N LEU A 197 4.60 -5.38 29.34
CA LEU A 197 5.01 -4.05 29.77
C LEU A 197 4.18 -3.52 30.94
N GLY A 198 3.05 -4.16 31.27
CA GLY A 198 2.09 -3.73 32.27
C GLY A 198 1.10 -2.69 31.77
N ASP A 199 1.41 -2.02 30.67
CA ASP A 199 0.57 -1.03 29.98
C ASP A 199 0.93 -0.92 28.50
N TRP A 200 0.30 0.02 27.79
CA TRP A 200 0.67 0.33 26.41
C TRP A 200 1.83 1.34 26.35
N PHE A 201 3.06 0.87 26.52
CA PHE A 201 4.29 1.67 26.41
C PHE A 201 4.29 2.95 27.26
N GLY A 202 3.79 2.87 28.48
CA GLY A 202 3.72 4.01 29.41
C GLY A 202 2.46 4.87 29.27
N ALA A 203 1.45 4.44 28.50
CA ALA A 203 0.24 5.20 28.26
C ALA A 203 -0.63 5.37 29.52
N ASP A 204 -0.50 4.46 30.49
CA ASP A 204 -1.26 4.54 31.75
C ASP A 204 -0.85 5.72 32.62
N LYS A 205 0.32 6.35 32.35
CA LYS A 205 0.71 7.64 32.95
C LYS A 205 -0.22 8.79 32.48
N ILE A 206 -0.85 8.67 31.33
CA ILE A 206 -1.85 9.63 30.82
C ILE A 206 -3.22 9.20 31.33
N SER A 207 -3.59 7.93 31.11
CA SER A 207 -4.86 7.35 31.59
C SER A 207 -4.79 5.82 31.52
N SER A 208 -5.09 5.14 32.63
CA SER A 208 -5.22 3.68 32.67
C SER A 208 -6.29 3.11 31.73
N VAL A 209 -7.25 3.94 31.33
CA VAL A 209 -8.31 3.56 30.37
C VAL A 209 -7.73 3.19 29.01
N ILE A 210 -6.58 3.74 28.62
CA ILE A 210 -5.99 3.51 27.29
C ILE A 210 -5.67 2.03 27.08
N SER A 211 -4.96 1.40 28.01
CA SER A 211 -4.58 -0.02 27.92
C SER A 211 -5.83 -0.93 27.95
N TYR A 212 -6.85 -0.59 28.75
CA TYR A 212 -8.11 -1.36 28.76
C TYR A 212 -8.86 -1.24 27.43
N VAL A 213 -8.96 -0.05 26.85
CA VAL A 213 -9.61 0.15 25.53
C VAL A 213 -8.88 -0.64 24.46
N LEU A 214 -7.55 -0.64 24.46
CA LEU A 214 -6.76 -1.43 23.52
C LEU A 214 -6.98 -2.93 23.70
N LEU A 215 -6.99 -3.45 24.93
CA LEU A 215 -7.26 -4.87 25.20
C LEU A 215 -8.67 -5.27 24.70
N VAL A 216 -9.69 -4.46 24.96
CA VAL A 216 -11.04 -4.69 24.44
C VAL A 216 -11.05 -4.68 22.92
N TYR A 217 -10.39 -3.70 22.29
CA TYR A 217 -10.27 -3.67 20.83
C TYR A 217 -9.60 -4.95 20.31
N PHE A 218 -8.47 -5.38 20.85
CA PHE A 218 -7.79 -6.61 20.42
C PHE A 218 -8.65 -7.85 20.59
N ALA A 219 -9.43 -7.93 21.67
CA ALA A 219 -10.32 -9.06 21.92
C ALA A 219 -11.47 -9.16 20.91
N ILE A 220 -12.04 -8.03 20.51
CA ILE A 220 -13.21 -8.02 19.61
C ILE A 220 -12.86 -7.93 18.12
N SER A 221 -11.69 -7.39 17.77
CA SER A 221 -11.30 -7.08 16.37
C SER A 221 -11.43 -8.31 15.46
N THR A 222 -10.94 -9.46 15.91
CA THR A 222 -11.01 -10.70 15.11
C THR A 222 -12.44 -11.15 14.84
N PHE A 223 -13.34 -11.03 15.81
CA PHE A 223 -14.75 -11.38 15.62
C PHE A 223 -15.39 -10.46 14.57
N VAL A 224 -15.09 -9.16 14.62
CA VAL A 224 -15.58 -8.20 13.62
C VAL A 224 -15.00 -8.50 12.25
N ALA A 225 -13.70 -8.81 12.14
CA ALA A 225 -13.05 -9.18 10.90
C ALA A 225 -13.68 -10.45 10.28
N ILE A 226 -13.93 -11.50 11.07
CA ILE A 226 -14.60 -12.72 10.62
C ILE A 226 -16.02 -12.41 10.13
N TRP A 227 -16.75 -11.58 10.88
CA TRP A 227 -18.11 -11.18 10.48
C TRP A 227 -18.10 -10.44 9.13
N ILE A 228 -17.19 -9.48 8.96
CA ILE A 228 -17.05 -8.73 7.71
C ILE A 228 -16.77 -9.68 6.55
N LEU A 229 -15.77 -10.54 6.67
CA LEU A 229 -15.39 -11.46 5.59
C LEU A 229 -16.51 -12.47 5.26
N LYS A 230 -17.22 -12.96 6.26
CA LYS A 230 -18.30 -13.92 6.05
C LYS A 230 -19.54 -13.32 5.37
N TYR A 231 -19.90 -12.08 5.73
CA TYR A 231 -21.17 -11.49 5.32
C TYR A 231 -21.03 -10.36 4.29
N ALA A 232 -19.87 -9.69 4.24
CA ALA A 232 -19.62 -8.61 3.30
C ALA A 232 -18.97 -9.05 1.99
N THR A 233 -18.14 -10.10 2.03
CA THR A 233 -17.43 -10.61 0.85
C THR A 233 -18.14 -11.74 0.12
N GLY A 234 -19.24 -12.25 0.64
CA GLY A 234 -20.04 -13.33 0.03
C GLY A 234 -20.58 -13.02 -1.38
N LYS A 235 -20.30 -11.85 -1.95
CA LYS A 235 -20.69 -11.42 -3.30
C LYS A 235 -19.51 -11.24 -4.26
N ILE A 236 -18.27 -11.47 -3.83
CA ILE A 236 -17.10 -11.26 -4.69
C ILE A 236 -16.60 -12.62 -5.17
N LYS A 237 -16.94 -12.97 -6.41
CA LYS A 237 -16.15 -13.93 -7.18
C LYS A 237 -14.80 -13.28 -7.46
N VAL A 238 -13.77 -13.64 -6.68
CA VAL A 238 -12.38 -13.37 -7.04
C VAL A 238 -12.07 -14.36 -8.18
N GLU A 239 -12.22 -13.92 -9.40
CA GLU A 239 -11.52 -14.56 -10.52
C GLU A 239 -10.03 -14.19 -10.38
N ILE A 240 -9.23 -15.19 -10.01
CA ILE A 240 -7.77 -15.14 -9.91
C ILE A 240 -7.19 -15.51 -11.27
#